data_e5b9bbe4349f549cf594c902735899f3
#
_entry.id   e5b9bbe4349f549cf594c902735899f3
#
_cell.length_a   1.000
_cell.length_b   1.000
_cell.length_c   1.000
_cell.angle_alpha   90.00
_cell.angle_beta   90.00
_cell.angle_gamma   90.00
#
_symmetry.space_group_name_H-M   'P 1'
#
loop_
_entity.id
_entity.type
_entity.pdbx_description
1 polymer ?
#
loop_
_entity_poly.entity_id
_entity_poly.type
_entity_poly.pdbx_seq_one_letter_code
_entity_poly.pdbx_strand_id
1 'polypeptide(L)'
;MNNIILHPIKNEARVDSLAMAEQLQLPHKNVLALVDKYKNQFEELGRVTFQTRPFKTNGGLQKQRVSLLNEDQSYLLLTFSRNTQRVVGLKVELVKAFSRFRRGQQAESDYLPFYHELHDSVKVLADHAHKAGSTTSERFFHININRLINDAFGLVSGQRPDLPGHLRAKVTAANIIAAELLEEAIANGYDHKAAYQHVKQGIMAFANSSVKRLEVAA
;
A
#
# COMPACT_ATOMS: atom_id res chain seq x y z
N MET A 1 -12.62 -3.51 21.63
CA MET A 1 -13.22 -2.64 20.59
C MET A 1 -12.91 -3.29 19.25
N ASN A 2 -13.93 -3.50 18.40
CA ASN A 2 -13.69 -4.03 17.07
C ASN A 2 -12.96 -2.99 16.26
N ASN A 3 -11.86 -3.40 15.63
CA ASN A 3 -11.03 -2.52 14.81
C ASN A 3 -11.84 -2.08 13.57
N ILE A 4 -11.83 -0.79 13.23
CA ILE A 4 -12.51 -0.30 12.02
C ILE A 4 -11.75 -0.80 10.81
N ILE A 5 -12.46 -1.54 9.96
CA ILE A 5 -11.93 -2.05 8.70
C ILE A 5 -12.27 -1.04 7.60
N LEU A 6 -11.23 -0.52 6.95
CA LEU A 6 -11.37 0.29 5.76
C LEU A 6 -11.39 -0.60 4.51
N HIS A 7 -12.26 -0.26 3.58
CA HIS A 7 -12.38 -0.91 2.28
C HIS A 7 -11.72 -0.03 1.23
N PRO A 8 -10.56 -0.42 0.67
CA PRO A 8 -9.96 0.32 -0.43
C PRO A 8 -10.83 0.15 -1.69
N ILE A 9 -11.24 1.28 -2.27
CA ILE A 9 -11.97 1.33 -3.54
C ILE A 9 -11.21 2.29 -4.45
N LYS A 10 -10.55 1.76 -5.48
CA LYS A 10 -9.56 2.52 -6.26
C LYS A 10 -8.49 3.11 -5.32
N ASN A 11 -8.28 4.42 -5.36
CA ASN A 11 -7.32 5.12 -4.52
C ASN A 11 -7.92 5.74 -3.25
N GLU A 12 -9.13 5.34 -2.86
CA GLU A 12 -9.84 5.92 -1.73
C GLU A 12 -10.22 4.83 -0.72
N ALA A 13 -9.97 5.10 0.57
CA ALA A 13 -10.46 4.25 1.64
C ALA A 13 -11.89 4.61 1.99
N ARG A 14 -12.73 3.61 2.20
CA ARG A 14 -14.11 3.79 2.62
C ARG A 14 -14.44 2.93 3.82
N VAL A 15 -15.32 3.43 4.67
CA VAL A 15 -15.86 2.68 5.81
C VAL A 15 -17.31 2.32 5.53
N ASP A 16 -17.69 1.15 6.01
CA ASP A 16 -19.01 0.58 5.88
C ASP A 16 -19.98 1.19 6.89
N SER A 17 -21.14 1.63 6.44
CA SER A 17 -22.19 2.19 7.32
C SER A 17 -22.73 1.19 8.35
N LEU A 18 -22.63 -0.11 8.09
CA LEU A 18 -23.01 -1.15 9.06
C LEU A 18 -22.01 -1.18 10.22
N ALA A 19 -20.71 -1.15 9.91
CA ALA A 19 -19.65 -1.06 10.92
C ALA A 19 -19.78 0.24 11.74
N MET A 20 -20.07 1.37 11.06
CA MET A 20 -20.33 2.64 11.76
C MET A 20 -21.53 2.55 12.69
N ALA A 21 -22.65 1.94 12.26
CA ALA A 21 -23.84 1.76 13.07
C ALA A 21 -23.57 0.90 14.31
N GLU A 22 -22.83 -0.19 14.15
CA GLU A 22 -22.41 -1.06 15.24
C GLU A 22 -21.55 -0.30 16.27
N GLN A 23 -20.56 0.45 15.82
CA GLN A 23 -19.71 1.25 16.70
C GLN A 23 -20.48 2.37 17.41
N LEU A 24 -21.44 2.99 16.73
CA LEU A 24 -22.33 4.02 17.30
C LEU A 24 -23.42 3.43 18.22
N GLN A 25 -23.61 2.11 18.24
CA GLN A 25 -24.76 1.42 18.89
C GLN A 25 -26.11 1.94 18.40
N LEU A 26 -26.20 2.25 17.13
CA LEU A 26 -27.42 2.68 16.48
C LEU A 26 -27.94 1.57 15.55
N PRO A 27 -29.28 1.44 15.42
CA PRO A 27 -29.82 0.62 14.35
C PRO A 27 -29.29 1.08 12.99
N HIS A 28 -28.80 0.17 12.16
CA HIS A 28 -28.23 0.49 10.85
C HIS A 28 -29.21 1.30 9.97
N LYS A 29 -30.52 1.01 10.06
CA LYS A 29 -31.56 1.78 9.38
C LYS A 29 -31.51 3.28 9.70
N ASN A 30 -31.15 3.65 10.93
CA ASN A 30 -31.07 5.05 11.34
C ASN A 30 -29.86 5.75 10.72
N VAL A 31 -28.73 5.04 10.62
CA VAL A 31 -27.53 5.54 9.92
C VAL A 31 -27.82 5.74 8.45
N LEU A 32 -28.45 4.78 7.77
CA LEU A 32 -28.86 4.93 6.37
C LEU A 32 -29.85 6.08 6.18
N ALA A 33 -30.83 6.23 7.09
CA ALA A 33 -31.80 7.33 7.03
C ALA A 33 -31.12 8.71 7.13
N LEU A 34 -30.04 8.84 7.94
CA LEU A 34 -29.24 10.06 8.00
C LEU A 34 -28.51 10.32 6.67
N VAL A 35 -27.88 9.29 6.11
CA VAL A 35 -27.19 9.41 4.80
C VAL A 35 -28.20 9.79 3.71
N ASP A 36 -29.36 9.17 3.67
CA ASP A 36 -30.40 9.48 2.68
C ASP A 36 -31.00 10.88 2.89
N LYS A 37 -31.25 11.29 4.13
CA LYS A 37 -31.80 12.62 4.49
C LYS A 37 -30.85 13.75 4.07
N TYR A 38 -29.55 13.58 4.28
CA TYR A 38 -28.53 14.57 4.00
C TYR A 38 -27.70 14.21 2.77
N LYS A 39 -28.30 13.51 1.81
CA LYS A 39 -27.59 12.95 0.64
C LYS A 39 -26.80 14.03 -0.12
N ASN A 40 -27.40 15.19 -0.34
CA ASN A 40 -26.73 16.28 -1.07
C ASN A 40 -25.44 16.71 -0.36
N GLN A 41 -25.46 16.91 0.96
CA GLN A 41 -24.30 17.27 1.75
C GLN A 41 -23.24 16.19 1.75
N PHE A 42 -23.64 14.92 1.78
CA PHE A 42 -22.70 13.80 1.62
C PHE A 42 -22.08 13.78 0.21
N GLU A 43 -22.84 14.10 -0.82
CA GLU A 43 -22.36 14.12 -2.21
C GLU A 43 -21.47 15.32 -2.52
N GLU A 44 -21.55 16.43 -1.79
CA GLU A 44 -20.57 17.54 -1.83
C GLU A 44 -19.16 17.09 -1.41
N LEU A 45 -19.07 16.07 -0.53
CA LEU A 45 -17.82 15.47 -0.05
C LEU A 45 -17.37 14.27 -0.90
N GLY A 46 -18.00 14.07 -2.06
CA GLY A 46 -17.73 12.98 -2.97
C GLY A 46 -18.93 12.05 -3.16
N ARG A 47 -18.86 11.20 -4.20
CA ARG A 47 -19.97 10.29 -4.52
C ARG A 47 -20.23 9.28 -3.40
N VAL A 48 -21.45 9.23 -2.88
CA VAL A 48 -21.88 8.17 -1.96
C VAL A 48 -22.03 6.85 -2.72
N THR A 49 -21.30 5.84 -2.29
CA THR A 49 -21.33 4.50 -2.90
C THR A 49 -22.22 3.58 -2.06
N PHE A 50 -23.07 2.81 -2.72
CA PHE A 50 -23.92 1.81 -2.07
C PHE A 50 -23.58 0.41 -2.58
N GLN A 51 -23.66 -0.55 -1.66
CA GLN A 51 -23.57 -1.99 -1.96
C GLN A 51 -24.80 -2.69 -1.40
N THR A 52 -25.19 -3.78 -2.03
CA THR A 52 -26.21 -4.69 -1.49
C THR A 52 -25.50 -5.97 -1.04
N ARG A 53 -25.64 -6.31 0.25
CA ARG A 53 -25.05 -7.51 0.84
C ARG A 53 -26.11 -8.48 1.32
N PRO A 54 -25.94 -9.79 1.13
CA PRO A 54 -26.81 -10.78 1.74
C PRO A 54 -26.57 -10.82 3.27
N PHE A 55 -27.64 -10.96 4.05
CA PHE A 55 -27.54 -11.27 5.48
C PHE A 55 -28.60 -12.29 5.86
N LYS A 56 -28.28 -13.11 6.86
CA LYS A 56 -29.15 -14.19 7.31
C LYS A 56 -30.10 -13.70 8.41
N THR A 57 -31.38 -14.01 8.25
CA THR A 57 -32.43 -13.77 9.26
C THR A 57 -33.09 -15.09 9.60
N ASN A 58 -33.94 -15.09 10.64
CA ASN A 58 -34.79 -16.26 10.98
C ASN A 58 -35.74 -16.66 9.84
N GLY A 59 -36.08 -15.72 8.94
CA GLY A 59 -36.91 -15.94 7.75
C GLY A 59 -36.11 -16.25 6.47
N GLY A 60 -34.79 -16.52 6.57
CA GLY A 60 -33.94 -16.85 5.43
C GLY A 60 -32.95 -15.75 5.04
N LEU A 61 -32.39 -15.87 3.82
CA LEU A 61 -31.41 -14.94 3.29
C LEU A 61 -32.11 -13.68 2.75
N GLN A 62 -31.78 -12.54 3.31
CA GLN A 62 -32.28 -11.24 2.86
C GLN A 62 -31.14 -10.38 2.31
N LYS A 63 -31.49 -9.31 1.57
CA LYS A 63 -30.54 -8.33 1.04
C LYS A 63 -30.59 -7.05 1.86
N GLN A 64 -29.44 -6.55 2.27
CA GLN A 64 -29.28 -5.31 3.01
C GLN A 64 -28.47 -4.31 2.17
N ARG A 65 -29.00 -3.10 2.02
CA ARG A 65 -28.28 -1.96 1.42
C ARG A 65 -27.30 -1.41 2.46
N VAL A 66 -26.07 -1.14 2.04
CA VAL A 66 -24.98 -0.61 2.86
C VAL A 66 -24.36 0.56 2.12
N SER A 67 -24.10 1.70 2.76
CA SER A 67 -23.32 2.79 2.19
C SER A 67 -21.85 2.63 2.57
N LEU A 68 -20.97 2.92 1.61
CA LEU A 68 -19.53 2.99 1.79
C LEU A 68 -19.14 4.46 1.77
N LEU A 69 -18.80 4.99 2.93
CA LEU A 69 -18.48 6.40 3.17
C LEU A 69 -16.99 6.61 3.10
N ASN A 70 -16.54 7.64 2.39
CA ASN A 70 -15.15 8.07 2.41
C ASN A 70 -14.80 8.75 3.76
N GLU A 71 -13.58 9.24 3.88
CA GLU A 71 -13.07 9.87 5.12
C GLU A 71 -13.97 11.03 5.56
N ASP A 72 -14.20 12.00 4.67
CA ASP A 72 -14.95 13.22 4.98
C ASP A 72 -16.44 12.93 5.25
N GLN A 73 -17.03 12.03 4.46
CA GLN A 73 -18.39 11.55 4.68
C GLN A 73 -18.54 10.83 6.03
N SER A 74 -17.53 10.08 6.44
CA SER A 74 -17.52 9.40 7.74
C SER A 74 -17.45 10.42 8.88
N TYR A 75 -16.66 11.47 8.74
CA TYR A 75 -16.62 12.56 9.72
C TYR A 75 -17.93 13.35 9.74
N LEU A 76 -18.52 13.66 8.57
CA LEU A 76 -19.85 14.28 8.52
C LEU A 76 -20.89 13.44 9.26
N LEU A 77 -20.94 12.12 9.05
CA LEU A 77 -21.86 11.25 9.79
C LEU A 77 -21.68 11.38 11.30
N LEU A 78 -20.44 11.48 11.78
CA LEU A 78 -20.14 11.61 13.20
C LEU A 78 -20.52 12.98 13.80
N THR A 79 -20.68 14.02 12.96
CA THR A 79 -21.17 15.33 13.45
C THR A 79 -22.63 15.29 13.89
N PHE A 80 -23.43 14.36 13.34
CA PHE A 80 -24.83 14.15 13.75
C PHE A 80 -24.97 13.37 15.07
N SER A 81 -23.86 12.85 15.62
CA SER A 81 -23.87 12.06 16.85
C SER A 81 -23.44 12.88 18.06
N ARG A 82 -24.08 12.65 19.22
CA ARG A 82 -23.67 13.27 20.50
C ARG A 82 -22.27 12.79 20.87
N ASN A 83 -21.44 13.69 21.43
CA ASN A 83 -20.08 13.38 21.87
C ASN A 83 -20.07 12.56 23.19
N THR A 84 -20.55 11.33 23.14
CA THR A 84 -20.35 10.37 24.22
C THR A 84 -18.88 9.88 24.19
N GLN A 85 -18.38 9.36 25.30
CA GLN A 85 -17.02 8.80 25.35
C GLN A 85 -16.77 7.76 24.25
N ARG A 86 -17.79 6.94 23.94
CA ARG A 86 -17.74 5.95 22.85
C ARG A 86 -17.60 6.62 21.48
N VAL A 87 -18.39 7.64 21.17
CA VAL A 87 -18.35 8.37 19.90
C VAL A 87 -17.01 9.11 19.75
N VAL A 88 -16.47 9.67 20.83
CA VAL A 88 -15.14 10.26 20.84
C VAL A 88 -14.07 9.20 20.53
N GLY A 89 -14.16 8.02 21.16
CA GLY A 89 -13.28 6.88 20.86
C GLY A 89 -13.35 6.48 19.37
N LEU A 90 -14.55 6.37 18.82
CA LEU A 90 -14.76 6.07 17.39
C LEU A 90 -14.13 7.13 16.47
N LYS A 91 -14.27 8.41 16.79
CA LYS A 91 -13.64 9.50 16.05
C LYS A 91 -12.12 9.33 16.01
N VAL A 92 -11.49 9.02 17.15
CA VAL A 92 -10.04 8.79 17.24
C VAL A 92 -9.62 7.58 16.41
N GLU A 93 -10.37 6.48 16.48
CA GLU A 93 -10.05 5.27 15.69
C GLU A 93 -10.19 5.50 14.18
N LEU A 94 -11.20 6.24 13.74
CA LEU A 94 -11.35 6.61 12.32
C LEU A 94 -10.19 7.48 11.84
N VAL A 95 -9.83 8.52 12.60
CA VAL A 95 -8.67 9.38 12.27
C VAL A 95 -7.40 8.55 12.14
N LYS A 96 -7.14 7.63 13.08
CA LYS A 96 -5.97 6.75 13.02
C LYS A 96 -6.03 5.81 11.81
N ALA A 97 -7.19 5.24 11.50
CA ALA A 97 -7.36 4.31 10.38
C ALA A 97 -7.10 5.01 9.03
N PHE A 98 -7.74 6.15 8.78
CA PHE A 98 -7.53 6.93 7.56
C PHE A 98 -6.12 7.50 7.45
N SER A 99 -5.52 7.97 8.56
CA SER A 99 -4.12 8.40 8.59
C SER A 99 -3.14 7.29 8.22
N ARG A 100 -3.37 6.05 8.71
CA ARG A 100 -2.54 4.90 8.32
C ARG A 100 -2.68 4.59 6.83
N PHE A 101 -3.90 4.64 6.31
CA PHE A 101 -4.16 4.41 4.89
C PHE A 101 -3.45 5.45 4.01
N ARG A 102 -3.59 6.76 4.31
CA ARG A 102 -2.91 7.83 3.56
C ARG A 102 -1.39 7.70 3.59
N ARG A 103 -0.82 7.39 4.76
CA ARG A 103 0.63 7.16 4.87
C ARG A 103 1.10 5.96 4.07
N GLY A 104 0.29 4.91 3.99
CA GLY A 104 0.56 3.76 3.14
C GLY A 104 0.57 4.13 1.66
N GLN A 105 -0.45 4.88 1.19
CA GLN A 105 -0.52 5.35 -0.19
C GLN A 105 0.63 6.30 -0.56
N GLN A 106 0.96 7.26 0.31
CA GLN A 106 2.07 8.16 0.08
C GLN A 106 3.38 7.40 -0.06
N ALA A 107 3.62 6.46 0.84
CA ALA A 107 4.83 5.64 0.79
C ALA A 107 4.89 4.72 -0.44
N GLU A 108 3.76 4.28 -0.97
CA GLU A 108 3.69 3.54 -2.24
C GLU A 108 3.97 4.48 -3.43
N SER A 109 3.36 5.67 -3.44
CA SER A 109 3.61 6.69 -4.47
C SER A 109 5.08 7.11 -4.52
N ASP A 110 5.74 7.23 -3.37
CA ASP A 110 7.15 7.61 -3.29
C ASP A 110 8.09 6.47 -3.76
N TYR A 111 7.64 5.22 -3.69
CA TYR A 111 8.43 4.04 -4.05
C TYR A 111 8.27 3.62 -5.52
N LEU A 112 7.05 3.70 -6.07
CA LEU A 112 6.71 3.16 -7.39
C LEU A 112 7.58 3.71 -8.55
N PRO A 113 7.89 5.01 -8.66
CA PRO A 113 8.71 5.52 -9.75
C PRO A 113 10.07 4.82 -9.83
N PHE A 114 10.75 4.69 -8.68
CA PHE A 114 12.08 4.04 -8.62
C PHE A 114 12.03 2.53 -8.82
N TYR A 115 10.91 1.90 -8.48
CA TYR A 115 10.67 0.51 -8.79
C TYR A 115 10.47 0.29 -10.30
N HIS A 116 9.77 1.18 -10.99
CA HIS A 116 9.59 1.13 -12.44
C HIS A 116 10.91 1.40 -13.17
N GLU A 117 11.69 2.39 -12.75
CA GLU A 117 13.02 2.69 -13.30
C GLU A 117 13.93 1.46 -13.22
N LEU A 118 14.01 0.81 -12.07
CA LEU A 118 14.76 -0.45 -11.96
C LEU A 118 14.24 -1.53 -12.91
N HIS A 119 12.93 -1.66 -13.06
CA HIS A 119 12.34 -2.63 -13.99
C HIS A 119 12.73 -2.36 -15.44
N ASP A 120 12.74 -1.11 -15.85
CA ASP A 120 13.17 -0.72 -17.19
C ASP A 120 14.65 -1.04 -17.43
N SER A 121 15.55 -0.73 -16.48
CA SER A 121 16.96 -1.08 -16.57
C SER A 121 17.18 -2.61 -16.60
N VAL A 122 16.42 -3.39 -15.84
CA VAL A 122 16.46 -4.87 -15.90
C VAL A 122 15.99 -5.40 -17.25
N LYS A 123 14.99 -4.79 -17.87
CA LYS A 123 14.54 -5.15 -19.22
C LYS A 123 15.62 -4.90 -20.27
N VAL A 124 16.32 -3.76 -20.19
CA VAL A 124 17.47 -3.47 -21.06
C VAL A 124 18.56 -4.52 -20.90
N LEU A 125 18.85 -4.95 -19.65
CA LEU A 125 19.79 -6.05 -19.38
C LEU A 125 19.35 -7.36 -20.03
N ALA A 126 18.08 -7.72 -19.95
CA ALA A 126 17.52 -8.93 -20.54
C ALA A 126 17.64 -8.89 -22.08
N ASP A 127 17.31 -7.75 -22.69
CA ASP A 127 17.45 -7.54 -24.13
C ASP A 127 18.92 -7.64 -24.59
N HIS A 128 19.84 -7.06 -23.79
CA HIS A 128 21.27 -7.18 -24.03
C HIS A 128 21.74 -8.64 -23.95
N ALA A 129 21.28 -9.38 -22.94
CA ALA A 129 21.58 -10.80 -22.79
C ALA A 129 21.06 -11.65 -23.97
N HIS A 130 19.83 -11.37 -24.44
CA HIS A 130 19.22 -12.07 -25.56
C HIS A 130 19.99 -11.81 -26.87
N LYS A 131 20.43 -10.58 -27.12
CA LYS A 131 21.29 -10.23 -28.27
C LYS A 131 22.62 -10.97 -28.23
N ALA A 132 23.12 -11.26 -27.02
CA ALA A 132 24.33 -12.06 -26.81
C ALA A 132 24.09 -13.58 -26.82
N GLY A 133 22.88 -14.04 -27.18
CA GLY A 133 22.53 -15.46 -27.32
C GLY A 133 21.97 -16.12 -26.07
N SER A 134 21.65 -15.39 -25.01
CA SER A 134 20.98 -15.94 -23.84
C SER A 134 19.52 -16.32 -24.15
N THR A 135 19.10 -17.50 -23.69
CA THR A 135 17.71 -17.99 -23.78
C THR A 135 16.92 -17.79 -22.49
N THR A 136 17.52 -17.12 -21.49
CA THR A 136 16.88 -16.88 -20.20
C THR A 136 15.73 -15.90 -20.35
N SER A 137 14.50 -16.29 -19.92
CA SER A 137 13.34 -15.41 -19.97
C SER A 137 13.56 -14.14 -19.12
N GLU A 138 13.14 -12.99 -19.63
CA GLU A 138 13.16 -11.66 -18.96
C GLU A 138 12.71 -11.73 -17.51
N ARG A 139 11.65 -12.50 -17.24
CA ARG A 139 11.10 -12.70 -15.88
C ARG A 139 12.17 -13.12 -14.86
N PHE A 140 13.15 -13.94 -15.25
CA PHE A 140 14.19 -14.40 -14.32
C PHE A 140 15.19 -13.30 -13.97
N PHE A 141 15.46 -12.38 -14.86
CA PHE A 141 16.29 -11.21 -14.55
C PHE A 141 15.63 -10.36 -13.46
N HIS A 142 14.32 -10.08 -13.58
CA HIS A 142 13.53 -9.37 -12.56
C HIS A 142 13.52 -10.10 -11.23
N ILE A 143 13.28 -11.40 -11.24
CA ILE A 143 13.26 -12.23 -10.02
C ILE A 143 14.61 -12.17 -9.32
N ASN A 144 15.72 -12.28 -10.06
CA ASN A 144 17.05 -12.31 -9.48
C ASN A 144 17.44 -10.99 -8.85
N ILE A 145 17.19 -9.86 -9.52
CA ILE A 145 17.48 -8.52 -8.96
C ILE A 145 16.59 -8.23 -7.74
N ASN A 146 15.31 -8.53 -7.82
CA ASN A 146 14.40 -8.35 -6.67
C ASN A 146 14.78 -9.23 -5.47
N ARG A 147 15.21 -10.48 -5.71
CA ARG A 147 15.73 -11.38 -4.67
C ARG A 147 17.00 -10.84 -4.06
N LEU A 148 17.94 -10.38 -4.88
CA LEU A 148 19.19 -9.78 -4.41
C LEU A 148 18.95 -8.62 -3.44
N ILE A 149 18.04 -7.69 -3.79
CA ILE A 149 17.69 -6.57 -2.93
C ILE A 149 17.02 -7.07 -1.63
N ASN A 150 16.09 -8.03 -1.74
CA ASN A 150 15.45 -8.59 -0.55
C ASN A 150 16.49 -9.24 0.38
N ASP A 151 17.35 -10.08 -0.15
CA ASP A 151 18.37 -10.80 0.62
C ASP A 151 19.34 -9.82 1.31
N ALA A 152 19.72 -8.73 0.65
CA ALA A 152 20.60 -7.71 1.19
C ALA A 152 20.03 -7.00 2.44
N PHE A 153 18.70 -6.92 2.56
CA PHE A 153 18.01 -6.31 3.70
C PHE A 153 17.29 -7.33 4.59
N GLY A 154 17.49 -8.62 4.39
CA GLY A 154 16.86 -9.68 5.18
C GLY A 154 15.34 -9.75 5.02
N LEU A 155 14.82 -9.41 3.84
CA LEU A 155 13.37 -9.36 3.55
C LEU A 155 12.88 -10.66 2.95
N VAL A 156 11.67 -11.05 3.36
CA VAL A 156 10.92 -12.14 2.75
C VAL A 156 10.11 -11.63 1.55
N SER A 157 9.91 -12.48 0.55
CA SER A 157 9.06 -12.14 -0.61
C SER A 157 7.67 -11.70 -0.17
N GLY A 158 7.17 -10.59 -0.75
CA GLY A 158 5.87 -10.01 -0.42
C GLY A 158 5.86 -9.07 0.79
N GLN A 159 6.96 -8.91 1.53
CA GLN A 159 7.03 -8.09 2.75
C GLN A 159 7.16 -6.58 2.47
N ARG A 160 7.54 -6.17 1.25
CA ARG A 160 7.81 -4.75 0.93
C ARG A 160 6.68 -3.78 1.23
N PRO A 161 5.38 -4.10 1.03
CA PRO A 161 4.27 -3.19 1.34
C PRO A 161 4.18 -2.82 2.82
N ASP A 162 4.58 -3.73 3.71
CA ASP A 162 4.44 -3.59 5.16
C ASP A 162 5.71 -3.07 5.86
N LEU A 163 6.71 -2.64 5.10
CA LEU A 163 7.98 -2.18 5.65
C LEU A 163 7.83 -0.89 6.46
N PRO A 164 8.52 -0.77 7.61
CA PRO A 164 8.70 0.50 8.30
C PRO A 164 9.33 1.56 7.38
N GLY A 165 8.97 2.85 7.56
CA GLY A 165 9.39 3.92 6.66
C GLY A 165 10.91 4.00 6.42
N HIS A 166 11.73 3.82 7.47
CA HIS A 166 13.19 3.84 7.36
C HIS A 166 13.75 2.67 6.52
N LEU A 167 13.14 1.49 6.60
CA LEU A 167 13.56 0.32 5.83
C LEU A 167 13.06 0.44 4.39
N ARG A 168 11.86 0.98 4.20
CA ARG A 168 11.31 1.28 2.87
C ARG A 168 12.21 2.28 2.13
N ALA A 169 12.67 3.36 2.79
CA ALA A 169 13.60 4.31 2.19
C ALA A 169 14.91 3.65 1.74
N LYS A 170 15.44 2.70 2.52
CA LYS A 170 16.63 1.93 2.13
C LYS A 170 16.38 1.05 0.91
N VAL A 171 15.23 0.37 0.84
CA VAL A 171 14.87 -0.45 -0.32
C VAL A 171 14.66 0.42 -1.55
N THR A 172 14.07 1.61 -1.41
CA THR A 172 13.94 2.59 -2.51
C THR A 172 15.32 3.03 -3.01
N ALA A 173 16.24 3.40 -2.11
CA ALA A 173 17.60 3.74 -2.48
C ALA A 173 18.33 2.58 -3.16
N ALA A 174 18.11 1.35 -2.70
CA ALA A 174 18.69 0.16 -3.34
C ALA A 174 18.15 -0.08 -4.74
N ASN A 175 16.88 0.25 -5.03
CA ASN A 175 16.34 0.18 -6.40
C ASN A 175 17.05 1.19 -7.32
N ILE A 176 17.25 2.43 -6.86
CA ILE A 176 17.96 3.47 -7.62
C ILE A 176 19.39 3.01 -7.91
N ILE A 177 20.12 2.62 -6.88
CA ILE A 177 21.50 2.15 -7.01
C ILE A 177 21.60 0.94 -7.96
N ALA A 178 20.67 0.01 -7.88
CA ALA A 178 20.65 -1.16 -8.77
C ALA A 178 20.41 -0.76 -10.23
N ALA A 179 19.51 0.20 -10.50
CA ALA A 179 19.26 0.72 -11.84
C ALA A 179 20.51 1.39 -12.42
N GLU A 180 21.13 2.30 -11.67
CA GLU A 180 22.36 3.00 -12.07
C GLU A 180 23.52 2.01 -12.36
N LEU A 181 23.74 1.02 -11.48
CA LEU A 181 24.79 0.01 -11.67
C LEU A 181 24.51 -0.92 -12.86
N LEU A 182 23.25 -1.21 -13.18
CA LEU A 182 22.89 -1.95 -14.40
C LEU A 182 23.21 -1.15 -15.64
N GLU A 183 22.86 0.13 -15.67
CA GLU A 183 23.15 1.02 -16.80
C GLU A 183 24.65 1.19 -17.00
N GLU A 184 25.41 1.41 -15.94
CA GLU A 184 26.87 1.47 -15.96
C GLU A 184 27.46 0.18 -16.49
N ALA A 185 27.02 -0.98 -16.01
CA ALA A 185 27.55 -2.27 -16.47
C ALA A 185 27.28 -2.52 -17.95
N ILE A 186 26.11 -2.16 -18.45
CA ILE A 186 25.73 -2.28 -19.86
C ILE A 186 26.60 -1.32 -20.73
N ALA A 187 26.74 -0.06 -20.28
CA ALA A 187 27.57 0.92 -20.97
C ALA A 187 29.05 0.49 -21.07
N ASN A 188 29.53 -0.20 -20.04
CA ASN A 188 30.90 -0.76 -20.01
C ASN A 188 31.04 -2.10 -20.76
N GLY A 189 29.98 -2.59 -21.41
CA GLY A 189 30.00 -3.80 -22.21
C GLY A 189 30.02 -5.10 -21.39
N TYR A 190 29.61 -5.08 -20.14
CA TYR A 190 29.58 -6.30 -19.33
C TYR A 190 28.52 -7.27 -19.87
N ASP A 191 28.81 -8.56 -19.85
CA ASP A 191 27.77 -9.55 -20.06
C ASP A 191 26.79 -9.57 -18.89
N HIS A 192 25.62 -10.21 -19.06
CA HIS A 192 24.56 -10.21 -18.07
C HIS A 192 24.98 -10.84 -16.73
N LYS A 193 25.98 -11.76 -16.71
CA LYS A 193 26.48 -12.37 -15.47
C LYS A 193 27.40 -11.42 -14.73
N ALA A 194 28.33 -10.76 -15.46
CA ALA A 194 29.21 -9.74 -14.91
C ALA A 194 28.42 -8.53 -14.40
N ALA A 195 27.40 -8.08 -15.15
CA ALA A 195 26.48 -7.01 -14.74
C ALA A 195 25.75 -7.38 -13.44
N TYR A 196 25.20 -8.59 -13.32
CA TYR A 196 24.59 -9.06 -12.07
C TYR A 196 25.57 -9.05 -10.89
N GLN A 197 26.83 -9.49 -11.08
CA GLN A 197 27.82 -9.47 -10.00
C GLN A 197 28.21 -8.05 -9.61
N HIS A 198 28.28 -7.13 -10.55
CA HIS A 198 28.56 -5.71 -10.31
C HIS A 198 27.44 -5.10 -9.43
N VAL A 199 26.17 -5.28 -9.80
CA VAL A 199 25.02 -4.86 -9.00
C VAL A 199 25.03 -5.51 -7.63
N LYS A 200 25.33 -6.81 -7.54
CA LYS A 200 25.39 -7.53 -6.26
C LYS A 200 26.41 -6.91 -5.30
N GLN A 201 27.61 -6.61 -5.79
CA GLN A 201 28.64 -5.98 -4.97
C GLN A 201 28.20 -4.59 -4.46
N GLY A 202 27.64 -3.74 -5.32
CA GLY A 202 27.16 -2.43 -4.95
C GLY A 202 26.03 -2.46 -3.94
N ILE A 203 25.02 -3.31 -4.15
CA ILE A 203 23.86 -3.45 -3.22
C ILE A 203 24.31 -4.00 -1.87
N MET A 204 25.17 -5.01 -1.83
CA MET A 204 25.71 -5.54 -0.57
C MET A 204 26.55 -4.51 0.17
N ALA A 205 27.39 -3.74 -0.53
CA ALA A 205 28.17 -2.64 0.06
C ALA A 205 27.25 -1.57 0.68
N PHE A 206 26.20 -1.17 -0.06
CA PHE A 206 25.20 -0.22 0.44
C PHE A 206 24.46 -0.75 1.67
N ALA A 207 23.96 -1.98 1.65
CA ALA A 207 23.26 -2.59 2.76
C ALA A 207 24.16 -2.63 4.02
N ASN A 208 25.42 -3.10 3.89
CA ASN A 208 26.37 -3.17 5.01
C ASN A 208 26.72 -1.80 5.58
N SER A 209 26.90 -0.77 4.74
CA SER A 209 27.18 0.60 5.19
C SER A 209 26.01 1.21 5.96
N SER A 210 24.79 0.86 5.58
CA SER A 210 23.56 1.37 6.19
C SER A 210 23.21 0.68 7.51
N VAL A 211 23.71 -0.53 7.78
CA VAL A 211 23.53 -1.26 9.04
C VAL A 211 24.53 -0.77 10.09
N LYS A 212 25.80 -0.60 9.75
CA LYS A 212 26.84 -0.13 10.70
C LYS A 212 26.55 1.24 11.33
N ARG A 213 25.83 2.12 10.66
CA ARG A 213 25.43 3.44 11.22
C ARG A 213 24.32 3.35 12.27
N LEU A 214 23.54 2.27 12.34
CA LEU A 214 22.50 2.09 13.34
C LEU A 214 23.05 1.48 14.63
N GLU A 215 24.10 0.66 14.56
CA GLU A 215 24.76 0.08 15.73
C GLU A 215 25.61 1.09 16.50
N VAL A 216 26.06 2.18 15.86
CA VAL A 216 26.86 3.25 16.51
C VAL A 216 25.96 4.30 17.19
N ALA A 217 24.64 4.31 16.90
CA ALA A 217 23.67 5.26 17.44
C ALA A 217 22.79 4.67 18.57
N ALA A 218 23.01 3.44 18.98
CA ALA A 218 22.35 2.74 20.08
C ALA A 218 23.29 2.58 21.28
#